data_d84a3698d6bd313444fdc74a0906da13
#
_entry.id   d84a3698d6bd313444fdc74a0906da13
#
_cell.length_a   1.000
_cell.length_b   1.000
_cell.length_c   1.000
_cell.angle_alpha   90.00
_cell.angle_beta   90.00
_cell.angle_gamma   90.00
#
_symmetry.space_group_name_H-M   'P 1'
#
loop_
_entity.id
_entity.type
_entity.pdbx_description
1 polymer ?
#
loop_
_entity_poly.entity_id
_entity_poly.type
_entity_poly.pdbx_seq_one_letter_code
_entity_poly.pdbx_strand_id
1 'polypeptide(L)'
;MELKEFIQNYREAFGEGAQLPLLFGYSDTPVAQTAKIGGCFFKGLQTAREGTPVALSAEVIGCGGGKLYTGFAEMPERVPNFVSLTEKYKRTPEMVADYVKGLQMPRSTKPFLNFVRADLAESLEGFEGVMFYATPDMLSGLCGWTYYDTNEPDAVIAQFGSGCSTVVSMTVVENARQGHRCFLGLFDPSVRPWVGKDELSFTVPMSRFTAMLDTMRECFLFGSHAWERVKARL
;
A
#
# COMPACT_ATOMS: atom_id res chain seq x y z
N MET A 1 17.78 -8.97 6.73
CA MET A 1 18.34 -8.10 5.64
C MET A 1 18.19 -6.64 6.02
N GLU A 2 19.24 -5.84 5.85
CA GLU A 2 19.19 -4.38 6.10
C GLU A 2 18.50 -3.65 4.93
N LEU A 3 17.92 -2.48 5.18
CA LEU A 3 17.17 -1.70 4.16
C LEU A 3 18.01 -1.33 2.93
N LYS A 4 19.28 -0.99 3.11
CA LYS A 4 20.19 -0.67 2.00
C LYS A 4 20.44 -1.89 1.10
N GLU A 5 20.61 -3.04 1.70
CA GLU A 5 20.78 -4.32 1.00
C GLU A 5 19.50 -4.69 0.25
N PHE A 6 18.32 -4.49 0.87
CA PHE A 6 17.03 -4.66 0.20
C PHE A 6 16.93 -3.79 -1.05
N ILE A 7 17.27 -2.51 -0.99
CA ILE A 7 17.19 -1.60 -2.14
C ILE A 7 18.10 -2.07 -3.28
N GLN A 8 19.31 -2.53 -2.96
CA GLN A 8 20.22 -3.09 -3.95
C GLN A 8 19.63 -4.35 -4.59
N ASN A 9 19.16 -5.28 -3.78
CA ASN A 9 18.54 -6.53 -4.25
C ASN A 9 17.26 -6.25 -5.06
N TYR A 10 16.46 -5.27 -4.65
CA TYR A 10 15.26 -4.88 -5.37
C TYR A 10 15.58 -4.35 -6.78
N ARG A 11 16.58 -3.50 -6.91
CA ARG A 11 17.06 -3.01 -8.22
C ARG A 11 17.64 -4.13 -9.06
N GLU A 12 18.41 -5.03 -8.46
CA GLU A 12 18.91 -6.22 -9.15
C GLU A 12 17.79 -7.09 -9.68
N ALA A 13 16.72 -7.30 -8.89
CA ALA A 13 15.58 -8.14 -9.25
C ALA A 13 14.64 -7.50 -10.27
N PHE A 14 14.31 -6.21 -10.10
CA PHE A 14 13.27 -5.52 -10.87
C PHE A 14 13.80 -4.46 -11.85
N GLY A 15 15.11 -4.30 -11.95
CA GLY A 15 15.77 -3.32 -12.83
C GLY A 15 16.18 -2.03 -12.10
N GLU A 16 17.25 -1.41 -12.55
CA GLU A 16 17.79 -0.17 -11.95
C GLU A 16 16.80 1.00 -11.99
N GLY A 17 15.91 1.04 -12.99
CA GLY A 17 14.86 2.05 -13.14
C GLY A 17 13.59 1.76 -12.36
N ALA A 18 13.50 0.62 -11.66
CA ALA A 18 12.30 0.25 -10.92
C ALA A 18 11.97 1.29 -9.84
N GLN A 19 10.69 1.69 -9.80
CA GLN A 19 10.19 2.60 -8.78
C GLN A 19 10.35 1.98 -7.40
N LEU A 20 11.11 2.64 -6.54
CA LEU A 20 11.29 2.16 -5.15
C LEU A 20 9.97 2.24 -4.37
N PRO A 21 9.71 1.29 -3.48
CA PRO A 21 8.49 1.28 -2.70
C PRO A 21 8.44 2.42 -1.67
N LEU A 22 7.23 2.73 -1.23
CA LEU A 22 6.96 3.63 -0.12
C LEU A 22 6.78 2.83 1.17
N LEU A 23 7.53 3.17 2.19
CA LEU A 23 7.30 2.74 3.55
C LEU A 23 6.25 3.66 4.18
N PHE A 24 5.33 3.13 4.98
CA PHE A 24 4.36 3.96 5.68
C PHE A 24 4.07 3.46 7.08
N GLY A 25 3.75 4.40 7.97
CA GLY A 25 3.42 4.09 9.37
C GLY A 25 2.94 5.32 10.12
N TYR A 26 2.24 5.07 11.23
CA TYR A 26 1.76 6.14 12.10
C TYR A 26 2.84 6.64 13.05
N SER A 27 2.84 7.96 13.31
CA SER A 27 3.84 8.64 14.15
C SER A 27 3.24 9.83 14.89
N ASP A 28 3.88 10.18 16.02
CA ASP A 28 3.58 11.41 16.77
C ASP A 28 4.19 12.65 16.10
N THR A 29 5.17 12.46 15.21
CA THR A 29 5.85 13.52 14.48
C THR A 29 5.71 13.36 12.97
N PRO A 30 5.48 14.45 12.22
CA PRO A 30 5.46 14.39 10.77
C PRO A 30 6.88 14.29 10.20
N VAL A 31 7.08 13.44 9.18
CA VAL A 31 8.37 13.36 8.45
C VAL A 31 8.63 14.58 7.57
N ALA A 32 7.59 15.33 7.24
CA ALA A 32 7.65 16.55 6.45
C ALA A 32 6.42 17.42 6.71
N GLN A 33 6.55 18.72 6.44
CA GLN A 33 5.39 19.60 6.39
C GLN A 33 4.65 19.38 5.06
N THR A 34 3.43 18.88 5.12
CA THR A 34 2.61 18.59 3.94
C THR A 34 1.45 19.58 3.83
N ALA A 35 1.33 20.24 2.69
CA ALA A 35 0.20 21.10 2.40
C ALA A 35 -1.10 20.29 2.27
N LYS A 36 -2.25 20.94 2.49
CA LYS A 36 -3.57 20.31 2.35
C LYS A 36 -3.75 19.73 0.94
N ILE A 37 -4.11 18.46 0.86
CA ILE A 37 -4.35 17.75 -0.39
C ILE A 37 -5.85 17.79 -0.69
N GLY A 38 -6.22 18.52 -1.74
CA GLY A 38 -7.60 18.53 -2.25
C GLY A 38 -7.94 17.23 -2.98
N GLY A 39 -9.08 16.61 -2.64
CA GLY A 39 -9.51 15.35 -3.25
C GLY A 39 -8.75 14.12 -2.72
N CYS A 40 -8.45 13.16 -3.59
CA CYS A 40 -7.78 11.93 -3.20
C CYS A 40 -6.34 12.16 -2.75
N PHE A 41 -5.94 11.61 -1.61
CA PHE A 41 -4.58 11.79 -1.09
C PHE A 41 -3.49 11.10 -1.93
N PHE A 42 -3.84 10.12 -2.75
CA PHE A 42 -2.88 9.52 -3.70
C PHE A 42 -2.28 10.54 -4.67
N LYS A 43 -2.99 11.65 -4.93
CA LYS A 43 -2.41 12.81 -5.63
C LYS A 43 -1.15 13.33 -4.91
N GLY A 44 -1.20 13.42 -3.57
CA GLY A 44 -0.06 13.85 -2.76
C GLY A 44 1.05 12.81 -2.68
N LEU A 45 0.73 11.52 -2.77
CA LEU A 45 1.74 10.46 -2.73
C LEU A 45 2.64 10.42 -3.97
N GLN A 46 2.28 11.14 -5.06
CA GLN A 46 3.20 11.29 -6.19
C GLN A 46 4.50 11.97 -5.77
N THR A 47 4.43 12.97 -4.89
CA THR A 47 5.65 13.62 -4.36
C THR A 47 6.51 12.67 -3.51
N ALA A 48 5.88 11.74 -2.78
CA ALA A 48 6.62 10.71 -2.05
C ALA A 48 7.36 9.74 -3.00
N ARG A 49 6.74 9.38 -4.13
CA ARG A 49 7.39 8.59 -5.19
C ARG A 49 8.63 9.31 -5.77
N GLU A 50 8.55 10.63 -5.91
CA GLU A 50 9.62 11.48 -6.43
C GLU A 50 10.72 11.77 -5.40
N GLY A 51 10.57 11.29 -4.16
CA GLY A 51 11.57 11.42 -3.11
C GLY A 51 11.33 12.54 -2.11
N THR A 52 10.14 13.12 -2.06
CA THR A 52 9.75 14.09 -1.02
C THR A 52 8.80 13.42 -0.03
N PRO A 53 9.20 13.14 1.21
CA PRO A 53 8.33 12.50 2.20
C PRO A 53 7.01 13.24 2.40
N VAL A 54 5.94 12.50 2.69
CA VAL A 54 4.58 13.04 2.89
C VAL A 54 4.06 12.60 4.25
N ALA A 55 3.58 13.56 5.04
CA ALA A 55 2.88 13.31 6.30
C ALA A 55 1.39 13.63 6.13
N LEU A 56 0.55 12.62 6.19
CA LEU A 56 -0.90 12.77 6.15
C LEU A 56 -1.44 12.96 7.58
N SER A 57 -2.42 13.85 7.74
CA SER A 57 -3.18 14.05 8.98
C SER A 57 -4.65 14.33 8.66
N ALA A 58 -5.48 14.45 9.68
CA ALA A 58 -6.88 14.85 9.53
C ALA A 58 -7.06 16.20 8.80
N GLU A 59 -6.11 17.13 8.98
CA GLU A 59 -6.14 18.46 8.34
C GLU A 59 -5.62 18.38 6.89
N VAL A 60 -4.60 17.58 6.65
CA VAL A 60 -3.96 17.42 5.33
C VAL A 60 -4.86 16.71 4.34
N ILE A 61 -5.54 15.63 4.77
CA ILE A 61 -6.42 14.84 3.90
C ILE A 61 -7.72 15.61 3.63
N GLY A 62 -7.98 15.96 2.37
CA GLY A 62 -9.23 16.61 1.96
C GLY A 62 -10.40 15.64 1.72
N CYS A 63 -10.13 14.38 1.42
CA CYS A 63 -11.12 13.37 1.10
C CYS A 63 -11.70 12.72 2.35
N GLY A 64 -13.04 12.67 2.48
CA GLY A 64 -13.72 12.01 3.61
C GLY A 64 -13.43 10.51 3.70
N GLY A 65 -13.41 9.80 2.57
CA GLY A 65 -13.02 8.39 2.51
C GLY A 65 -11.56 8.19 2.92
N GLY A 66 -10.66 9.09 2.48
CA GLY A 66 -9.27 9.06 2.90
C GLY A 66 -9.11 9.17 4.41
N LYS A 67 -9.80 10.13 5.06
CA LYS A 67 -9.78 10.26 6.53
C LYS A 67 -10.34 9.03 7.23
N LEU A 68 -11.45 8.48 6.71
CA LEU A 68 -12.06 7.28 7.25
C LEU A 68 -11.09 6.09 7.22
N TYR A 69 -10.57 5.75 6.04
CA TYR A 69 -9.75 4.56 5.85
C TYR A 69 -8.32 4.68 6.40
N THR A 70 -7.88 5.89 6.74
CA THR A 70 -6.64 6.10 7.51
C THR A 70 -6.89 6.20 9.03
N GLY A 71 -8.11 6.02 9.49
CA GLY A 71 -8.44 6.04 10.92
C GLY A 71 -8.48 7.42 11.56
N PHE A 72 -8.43 8.50 10.77
CA PHE A 72 -8.49 9.88 11.26
C PHE A 72 -9.91 10.45 11.41
N ALA A 73 -10.93 9.75 10.94
CA ALA A 73 -12.32 10.14 11.10
C ALA A 73 -13.25 8.92 11.14
N GLU A 74 -14.41 9.09 11.74
CA GLU A 74 -15.52 8.14 11.65
C GLU A 74 -16.19 8.22 10.28
N MET A 75 -16.96 7.18 9.94
CA MET A 75 -17.71 7.15 8.68
C MET A 75 -18.83 8.20 8.69
N PRO A 76 -18.82 9.19 7.78
CA PRO A 76 -19.93 10.10 7.65
C PRO A 76 -21.22 9.37 7.25
N GLU A 77 -22.36 9.72 7.84
CA GLU A 77 -23.68 9.08 7.59
C GLU A 77 -24.06 9.04 6.09
N ARG A 78 -23.64 10.05 5.32
CA ARG A 78 -23.92 10.14 3.88
C ARG A 78 -23.15 9.14 3.01
N VAL A 79 -22.03 8.57 3.51
CA VAL A 79 -21.11 7.77 2.70
C VAL A 79 -21.77 6.53 2.10
N PRO A 80 -22.55 5.72 2.83
CA PRO A 80 -23.21 4.56 2.24
C PRO A 80 -24.11 4.92 1.07
N ASN A 81 -24.95 5.95 1.21
CA ASN A 81 -25.83 6.42 0.13
C ASN A 81 -25.02 6.97 -1.06
N PHE A 82 -24.00 7.78 -0.82
CA PHE A 82 -23.16 8.34 -1.88
C PHE A 82 -22.44 7.24 -2.67
N VAL A 83 -21.76 6.32 -2.00
CA VAL A 83 -20.99 5.24 -2.64
C VAL A 83 -21.89 4.27 -3.41
N SER A 84 -23.10 4.00 -2.91
CA SER A 84 -24.06 3.09 -3.56
C SER A 84 -24.90 3.78 -4.62
N LEU A 85 -25.61 4.86 -4.27
CA LEU A 85 -26.64 5.44 -5.12
C LEU A 85 -26.07 6.44 -6.14
N THR A 86 -24.96 7.12 -5.82
CA THR A 86 -24.34 8.10 -6.69
C THR A 86 -23.17 7.49 -7.48
N GLU A 87 -22.17 6.94 -6.80
CA GLU A 87 -20.99 6.35 -7.44
C GLU A 87 -21.22 4.92 -7.97
N LYS A 88 -22.25 4.25 -7.48
CA LYS A 88 -22.68 2.89 -7.90
C LYS A 88 -21.62 1.79 -7.74
N TYR A 89 -20.72 1.93 -6.76
CA TYR A 89 -19.70 0.92 -6.48
C TYR A 89 -20.23 -0.29 -5.72
N LYS A 90 -21.35 -0.15 -5.02
CA LYS A 90 -22.08 -1.23 -4.36
C LYS A 90 -23.55 -1.11 -4.69
N ARG A 91 -24.26 -2.24 -4.70
CA ARG A 91 -25.67 -2.29 -5.09
C ARG A 91 -26.58 -1.54 -4.11
N THR A 92 -26.27 -1.62 -2.80
CA THR A 92 -27.08 -0.97 -1.75
C THR A 92 -26.21 -0.26 -0.71
N PRO A 93 -26.76 0.76 0.00
CA PRO A 93 -26.06 1.41 1.10
C PRO A 93 -25.64 0.46 2.23
N GLU A 94 -26.48 -0.55 2.52
CA GLU A 94 -26.20 -1.57 3.56
C GLU A 94 -24.92 -2.34 3.20
N MET A 95 -24.73 -2.73 1.93
CA MET A 95 -23.51 -3.40 1.48
C MET A 95 -22.27 -2.53 1.68
N VAL A 96 -22.39 -1.21 1.59
CA VAL A 96 -21.27 -0.29 1.88
C VAL A 96 -20.97 -0.27 3.37
N ALA A 97 -22.03 -0.17 4.21
CA ALA A 97 -21.88 -0.16 5.66
C ALA A 97 -21.27 -1.48 6.17
N ASP A 98 -21.74 -2.62 5.66
CA ASP A 98 -21.21 -3.95 6.00
C ASP A 98 -19.75 -4.11 5.58
N TYR A 99 -19.38 -3.63 4.36
CA TYR A 99 -18.00 -3.63 3.91
C TYR A 99 -17.10 -2.84 4.85
N VAL A 100 -17.47 -1.60 5.18
CA VAL A 100 -16.69 -0.74 6.08
C VAL A 100 -16.56 -1.36 7.48
N LYS A 101 -17.66 -1.93 8.00
CA LYS A 101 -17.66 -2.65 9.29
C LYS A 101 -16.73 -3.87 9.26
N GLY A 102 -16.71 -4.61 8.15
CA GLY A 102 -15.87 -5.81 7.98
C GLY A 102 -14.37 -5.52 7.87
N LEU A 103 -13.98 -4.31 7.47
CA LEU A 103 -12.57 -3.92 7.34
C LEU A 103 -11.83 -3.84 8.67
N GLN A 104 -12.53 -3.73 9.82
CA GLN A 104 -11.91 -3.56 11.13
C GLN A 104 -10.85 -2.42 11.14
N MET A 105 -11.24 -1.29 10.58
CA MET A 105 -10.35 -0.16 10.30
C MET A 105 -9.48 0.24 11.50
N PRO A 106 -8.21 0.62 11.24
CA PRO A 106 -7.35 1.12 12.29
C PRO A 106 -7.97 2.39 12.88
N ARG A 107 -7.92 2.52 14.20
CA ARG A 107 -8.11 3.80 14.88
C ARG A 107 -6.74 4.27 15.29
N SER A 108 -6.20 5.24 14.55
CA SER A 108 -4.90 5.78 14.93
C SER A 108 -5.05 6.66 16.16
N THR A 109 -4.22 6.40 17.15
CA THR A 109 -3.99 7.29 18.30
C THR A 109 -2.92 8.34 18.00
N LYS A 110 -2.19 8.20 16.90
CA LYS A 110 -1.12 9.08 16.45
C LYS A 110 -1.62 10.04 15.38
N PRO A 111 -1.19 11.30 15.37
CA PRO A 111 -1.75 12.34 14.50
C PRO A 111 -1.29 12.28 13.05
N PHE A 112 -0.21 11.57 12.74
CA PHE A 112 0.37 11.53 11.40
C PHE A 112 0.48 10.12 10.86
N LEU A 113 0.19 9.95 9.56
CA LEU A 113 0.53 8.79 8.76
C LEU A 113 1.60 9.21 7.74
N ASN A 114 2.81 8.77 7.97
CA ASN A 114 3.99 9.14 7.19
C ASN A 114 4.18 8.18 6.01
N PHE A 115 4.53 8.72 4.85
CA PHE A 115 4.96 7.98 3.66
C PHE A 115 6.36 8.44 3.26
N VAL A 116 7.29 7.49 3.19
CA VAL A 116 8.71 7.74 2.88
C VAL A 116 9.15 6.76 1.80
N ARG A 117 9.82 7.23 0.75
CA ARG A 117 10.43 6.30 -0.23
C ARG A 117 11.57 5.54 0.44
N ALA A 118 11.69 4.25 0.16
CA ALA A 118 12.56 3.34 0.91
C ALA A 118 14.03 3.81 1.02
N ASP A 119 14.56 4.48 0.00
CA ASP A 119 15.94 5.00 0.00
C ASP A 119 16.17 6.24 0.90
N LEU A 120 15.10 6.83 1.41
CA LEU A 120 15.15 7.98 2.31
C LEU A 120 14.92 7.59 3.79
N ALA A 121 14.58 6.34 4.06
CA ALA A 121 14.44 5.84 5.41
C ALA A 121 15.78 5.28 5.93
N GLU A 122 16.03 5.45 7.22
CA GLU A 122 17.24 4.93 7.87
C GLU A 122 17.10 3.45 8.24
N SER A 123 15.88 3.02 8.58
CA SER A 123 15.55 1.65 8.96
C SER A 123 14.09 1.33 8.65
N LEU A 124 13.66 0.10 8.92
CA LEU A 124 12.26 -0.33 8.83
C LEU A 124 11.47 -0.09 10.11
N GLU A 125 12.13 0.37 11.17
CA GLU A 125 11.50 0.58 12.48
C GLU A 125 10.43 1.68 12.42
N GLY A 126 9.29 1.43 13.07
CA GLY A 126 8.17 2.36 13.15
C GLY A 126 7.28 2.41 11.91
N PHE A 127 7.62 1.68 10.84
CA PHE A 127 6.73 1.51 9.70
C PHE A 127 5.80 0.30 9.89
N GLU A 128 4.61 0.38 9.34
CA GLU A 128 3.57 -0.65 9.45
C GLU A 128 3.31 -1.39 8.12
N GLY A 129 3.79 -0.83 7.02
CA GLY A 129 3.65 -1.45 5.71
C GLY A 129 4.55 -0.87 4.64
N VAL A 130 4.65 -1.63 3.57
CA VAL A 130 5.42 -1.30 2.36
C VAL A 130 4.48 -1.32 1.17
N MET A 131 4.44 -0.24 0.40
CA MET A 131 3.61 -0.12 -0.79
C MET A 131 4.48 -0.04 -2.05
N PHE A 132 4.29 -0.98 -2.96
CA PHE A 132 4.85 -0.97 -4.29
C PHE A 132 3.82 -0.44 -5.29
N TYR A 133 4.22 0.46 -6.18
CA TYR A 133 3.52 0.71 -7.43
C TYR A 133 4.06 -0.26 -8.46
N ALA A 134 3.24 -1.12 -8.98
CA ALA A 134 3.70 -2.27 -9.75
C ALA A 134 2.92 -2.45 -11.05
N THR A 135 3.65 -2.65 -12.14
CA THR A 135 3.11 -3.12 -13.43
C THR A 135 2.75 -4.61 -13.33
N PRO A 136 2.01 -5.18 -14.30
CA PRO A 136 1.71 -6.62 -14.30
C PRO A 136 2.96 -7.51 -14.23
N ASP A 137 4.05 -7.12 -14.91
CA ASP A 137 5.30 -7.88 -14.87
C ASP A 137 5.95 -7.81 -13.48
N MET A 138 5.97 -6.65 -12.84
CA MET A 138 6.44 -6.52 -11.46
C MET A 138 5.55 -7.28 -10.47
N LEU A 139 4.22 -7.26 -10.66
CA LEU A 139 3.29 -8.02 -9.82
C LEU A 139 3.55 -9.52 -9.88
N SER A 140 3.92 -10.07 -11.04
CA SER A 140 4.27 -11.48 -11.15
C SER A 140 5.48 -11.84 -10.27
N GLY A 141 6.46 -10.94 -10.17
CA GLY A 141 7.60 -11.09 -9.27
C GLY A 141 7.24 -10.96 -7.79
N LEU A 142 6.49 -9.91 -7.44
CA LEU A 142 6.08 -9.66 -6.05
C LEU A 142 5.15 -10.76 -5.50
N CYS A 143 4.18 -11.21 -6.29
CA CYS A 143 3.31 -12.32 -5.91
C CYS A 143 4.11 -13.62 -5.74
N GLY A 144 4.97 -13.97 -6.70
CA GLY A 144 5.77 -15.18 -6.60
C GLY A 144 6.74 -15.15 -5.41
N TRP A 145 7.31 -13.99 -5.09
CA TRP A 145 8.13 -13.83 -3.88
C TRP A 145 7.29 -14.01 -2.62
N THR A 146 6.05 -13.48 -2.58
CA THR A 146 5.13 -13.71 -1.46
C THR A 146 4.81 -15.19 -1.26
N TYR A 147 4.65 -15.97 -2.32
CA TYR A 147 4.35 -17.40 -2.23
C TYR A 147 5.57 -18.31 -2.11
N TYR A 148 6.79 -17.77 -2.08
CA TYR A 148 8.00 -18.58 -2.07
C TYR A 148 8.13 -19.45 -0.81
N ASP A 149 7.76 -18.96 0.33
CA ASP A 149 7.91 -19.61 1.64
C ASP A 149 6.56 -20.00 2.28
N THR A 150 5.45 -19.91 1.54
CA THR A 150 4.12 -20.27 2.04
C THR A 150 3.23 -20.86 0.95
N ASN A 151 2.33 -21.75 1.35
CA ASN A 151 1.24 -22.28 0.52
C ASN A 151 -0.14 -21.76 0.94
N GLU A 152 -0.19 -20.71 1.78
CA GLU A 152 -1.46 -20.13 2.21
C GLU A 152 -2.22 -19.57 1.01
N PRO A 153 -3.44 -20.04 0.73
CA PRO A 153 -4.16 -19.67 -0.50
C PRO A 153 -4.58 -18.21 -0.52
N ASP A 154 -4.60 -17.54 0.64
CA ASP A 154 -4.93 -16.14 0.82
C ASP A 154 -3.72 -15.24 1.12
N ALA A 155 -2.49 -15.70 0.81
CA ALA A 155 -1.28 -14.89 0.97
C ALA A 155 -1.31 -13.59 0.16
N VAL A 156 -2.08 -13.54 -0.93
CA VAL A 156 -2.37 -12.33 -1.70
C VAL A 156 -3.87 -12.13 -1.85
N ILE A 157 -4.37 -11.00 -1.37
CA ILE A 157 -5.79 -10.62 -1.41
C ILE A 157 -6.01 -9.50 -2.44
N ALA A 158 -6.98 -9.70 -3.32
CA ALA A 158 -7.42 -8.72 -4.32
C ALA A 158 -8.88 -8.31 -4.07
N GLN A 159 -9.17 -7.79 -2.88
CA GLN A 159 -10.52 -7.35 -2.54
C GLN A 159 -10.81 -5.97 -3.15
N PHE A 160 -11.93 -5.83 -3.87
CA PHE A 160 -12.37 -4.53 -4.37
C PHE A 160 -12.74 -3.59 -3.22
N GLY A 161 -12.07 -2.44 -3.17
CA GLY A 161 -12.27 -1.39 -2.17
C GLY A 161 -11.60 -0.10 -2.63
N SER A 162 -11.78 0.97 -1.87
CA SER A 162 -11.07 2.22 -2.15
C SER A 162 -9.55 2.03 -2.02
N GLY A 163 -8.77 2.76 -2.82
CA GLY A 163 -7.30 2.67 -2.77
C GLY A 163 -6.74 2.87 -1.36
N CYS A 164 -7.32 3.80 -0.59
CA CYS A 164 -6.90 4.03 0.80
C CYS A 164 -7.25 2.87 1.74
N SER A 165 -8.36 2.14 1.51
CA SER A 165 -8.68 0.97 2.34
C SER A 165 -7.72 -0.19 2.07
N THR A 166 -7.41 -0.46 0.79
CA THR A 166 -6.53 -1.57 0.42
C THR A 166 -5.07 -1.32 0.79
N VAL A 167 -4.60 -0.07 0.66
CA VAL A 167 -3.20 0.28 0.99
C VAL A 167 -3.01 0.46 2.49
N VAL A 168 -3.90 1.20 3.17
CA VAL A 168 -3.68 1.56 4.58
C VAL A 168 -4.45 0.63 5.52
N SER A 169 -5.80 0.63 5.44
CA SER A 169 -6.61 -0.07 6.46
C SER A 169 -6.28 -1.56 6.54
N MET A 170 -6.30 -2.26 5.41
CA MET A 170 -6.06 -3.71 5.39
C MET A 170 -4.64 -4.05 5.85
N THR A 171 -3.65 -3.29 5.39
CA THR A 171 -2.25 -3.54 5.71
C THR A 171 -1.93 -3.30 7.18
N VAL A 172 -2.40 -2.17 7.74
CA VAL A 172 -2.17 -1.84 9.16
C VAL A 172 -2.86 -2.86 10.08
N VAL A 173 -4.11 -3.23 9.76
CA VAL A 173 -4.83 -4.26 10.53
C VAL A 173 -4.14 -5.61 10.46
N GLU A 174 -3.65 -6.00 9.28
CA GLU A 174 -2.91 -7.25 9.11
C GLU A 174 -1.57 -7.23 9.85
N ASN A 175 -0.84 -6.09 9.78
CA ASN A 175 0.41 -5.90 10.52
C ASN A 175 0.21 -6.02 12.04
N ALA A 176 -0.85 -5.39 12.58
CA ALA A 176 -1.17 -5.46 14.01
C ALA A 176 -1.48 -6.89 14.49
N ARG A 177 -1.93 -7.77 13.60
CA ARG A 177 -2.20 -9.18 13.86
C ARG A 177 -0.99 -10.09 13.64
N GLN A 178 0.14 -9.54 13.21
CA GLN A 178 1.30 -10.30 12.74
C GLN A 178 0.90 -11.30 11.62
N GLY A 179 -0.01 -10.86 10.75
CA GLY A 179 -0.53 -11.68 9.66
C GLY A 179 0.41 -11.76 8.47
N HIS A 180 0.06 -12.62 7.53
CA HIS A 180 0.89 -12.95 6.36
C HIS A 180 0.35 -12.42 5.02
N ARG A 181 -0.86 -11.84 5.02
CA ARG A 181 -1.55 -11.45 3.79
C ARG A 181 -1.03 -10.15 3.20
N CYS A 182 -0.72 -10.18 1.92
CA CYS A 182 -0.41 -9.01 1.11
C CYS A 182 -1.66 -8.56 0.33
N PHE A 183 -1.72 -7.29 -0.06
CA PHE A 183 -2.93 -6.73 -0.67
C PHE A 183 -2.63 -6.12 -2.03
N LEU A 184 -3.37 -6.57 -3.04
CA LEU A 184 -3.41 -5.97 -4.37
C LEU A 184 -4.53 -4.93 -4.40
N GLY A 185 -4.24 -3.71 -4.80
CA GLY A 185 -5.18 -2.60 -4.70
C GLY A 185 -5.07 -1.59 -5.85
N LEU A 186 -5.69 -0.42 -5.67
CA LEU A 186 -5.84 0.66 -6.65
C LEU A 186 -6.73 0.27 -7.86
N PHE A 187 -7.68 -0.64 -7.65
CA PHE A 187 -8.71 -0.96 -8.66
C PHE A 187 -9.84 0.07 -8.72
N ASP A 188 -10.01 0.85 -7.65
CA ASP A 188 -11.04 1.86 -7.49
C ASP A 188 -10.90 2.96 -8.56
N PRO A 189 -11.91 3.19 -9.41
CA PRO A 189 -11.85 4.23 -10.44
C PRO A 189 -11.53 5.63 -9.90
N SER A 190 -11.88 5.96 -8.66
CA SER A 190 -11.62 7.28 -8.08
C SER A 190 -10.14 7.57 -7.83
N VAL A 191 -9.32 6.53 -7.66
CA VAL A 191 -7.86 6.67 -7.48
C VAL A 191 -7.10 6.61 -8.81
N ARG A 192 -7.67 5.97 -9.83
CA ARG A 192 -6.99 5.72 -11.12
C ARG A 192 -6.39 6.95 -11.79
N PRO A 193 -7.01 8.17 -11.72
CA PRO A 193 -6.40 9.38 -12.30
C PRO A 193 -5.05 9.79 -11.67
N TRP A 194 -4.72 9.25 -10.49
CA TRP A 194 -3.54 9.63 -9.70
C TRP A 194 -2.43 8.56 -9.72
N VAL A 195 -2.57 7.54 -10.53
CA VAL A 195 -1.59 6.44 -10.68
C VAL A 195 -1.38 6.12 -12.14
N GLY A 196 -0.28 5.47 -12.48
CA GLY A 196 -0.02 5.06 -13.86
C GLY A 196 -1.12 4.13 -14.38
N LYS A 197 -1.47 4.26 -15.65
CA LYS A 197 -2.56 3.48 -16.28
C LYS A 197 -2.32 1.97 -16.17
N ASP A 198 -1.06 1.54 -16.17
CA ASP A 198 -0.63 0.15 -16.12
C ASP A 198 -0.11 -0.23 -14.71
N GLU A 199 -0.35 0.61 -13.69
CA GLU A 199 0.09 0.37 -12.31
C GLU A 199 -1.08 -0.01 -11.40
N LEU A 200 -0.80 -0.93 -10.48
CA LEU A 200 -1.60 -1.24 -9.30
C LEU A 200 -0.72 -1.08 -8.05
N SER A 201 -1.30 -1.11 -6.85
CA SER A 201 -0.51 -1.26 -5.64
C SER A 201 -0.36 -2.72 -5.27
N PHE A 202 0.82 -3.09 -4.82
CA PHE A 202 1.05 -4.29 -4.03
C PHE A 202 1.53 -3.84 -2.65
N THR A 203 0.77 -4.17 -1.61
CA THR A 203 1.04 -3.67 -0.27
C THR A 203 1.30 -4.83 0.69
N VAL A 204 2.38 -4.73 1.43
CA VAL A 204 2.87 -5.79 2.32
C VAL A 204 2.90 -5.25 3.76
N PRO A 205 2.24 -5.90 4.73
CA PRO A 205 2.40 -5.56 6.14
C PRO A 205 3.86 -5.71 6.57
N MET A 206 4.35 -4.88 7.48
CA MET A 206 5.76 -4.89 7.88
C MET A 206 6.16 -6.24 8.49
N SER A 207 5.27 -6.88 9.26
CA SER A 207 5.48 -8.23 9.79
C SER A 207 5.80 -9.25 8.69
N ARG A 208 5.02 -9.25 7.60
CA ARG A 208 5.24 -10.13 6.45
C ARG A 208 6.47 -9.69 5.64
N PHE A 209 6.65 -8.39 5.43
CA PHE A 209 7.79 -7.88 4.68
C PHE A 209 9.12 -8.28 5.29
N THR A 210 9.25 -8.19 6.61
CA THR A 210 10.45 -8.62 7.33
C THR A 210 10.75 -10.11 7.08
N ALA A 211 9.74 -10.98 7.14
CA ALA A 211 9.91 -12.40 6.82
C ALA A 211 10.31 -12.63 5.35
N MET A 212 9.69 -11.89 4.41
CA MET A 212 10.02 -11.97 2.98
C MET A 212 11.46 -11.51 2.69
N LEU A 213 11.99 -10.54 3.42
CA LEU A 213 13.39 -10.11 3.26
C LEU A 213 14.40 -11.24 3.52
N ASP A 214 14.11 -12.13 4.46
CA ASP A 214 15.01 -13.23 4.81
C ASP A 214 15.15 -14.25 3.66
N THR A 215 14.12 -14.36 2.82
CA THR A 215 14.07 -15.33 1.70
C THR A 215 14.27 -14.68 0.33
N MET A 216 14.46 -13.36 0.24
CA MET A 216 14.49 -12.64 -1.03
C MET A 216 15.52 -13.18 -2.00
N ARG A 217 16.76 -13.44 -1.54
CA ARG A 217 17.86 -13.93 -2.38
C ARG A 217 17.74 -15.41 -2.76
N GLU A 218 16.92 -16.15 -2.05
CA GLU A 218 16.71 -17.58 -2.28
C GLU A 218 15.61 -17.86 -3.31
N CYS A 219 14.70 -16.90 -3.50
CA CYS A 219 13.56 -17.08 -4.37
C CYS A 219 13.91 -16.89 -5.85
N PHE A 220 12.98 -17.21 -6.71
CA PHE A 220 13.14 -17.21 -8.18
C PHE A 220 13.50 -15.85 -8.80
N LEU A 221 13.42 -14.76 -8.06
CA LEU A 221 13.84 -13.43 -8.51
C LEU A 221 15.35 -13.37 -8.84
N PHE A 222 16.12 -14.35 -8.36
CA PHE A 222 17.56 -14.46 -8.61
C PHE A 222 17.88 -15.82 -9.24
N GLY A 223 18.34 -15.78 -10.50
CA GLY A 223 18.82 -16.98 -11.21
C GLY A 223 17.75 -17.86 -11.86
N SER A 224 16.47 -17.52 -11.81
CA SER A 224 15.44 -18.24 -12.54
C SER A 224 15.38 -17.84 -14.01
N HIS A 225 15.48 -18.80 -14.92
CA HIS A 225 15.36 -18.55 -16.36
C HIS A 225 14.02 -17.86 -16.74
N ALA A 226 12.93 -18.20 -16.06
CA ALA A 226 11.63 -17.57 -16.31
C ALA A 226 11.64 -16.09 -15.91
N TRP A 227 12.22 -15.77 -14.75
CA TRP A 227 12.27 -14.40 -14.27
C TRP A 227 13.21 -13.52 -15.11
N GLU A 228 14.36 -14.01 -15.53
CA GLU A 228 15.26 -13.26 -16.42
C GLU A 228 14.57 -12.82 -17.73
N ARG A 229 13.65 -13.62 -18.24
CA ARG A 229 12.84 -13.22 -19.43
C ARG A 229 11.81 -12.14 -19.12
N VAL A 230 11.25 -12.11 -17.91
CA VAL A 230 10.33 -11.03 -17.47
C VAL A 230 11.13 -9.78 -17.19
N LYS A 231 12.25 -9.91 -16.46
CA LYS A 231 13.14 -8.80 -16.11
C LYS A 231 13.65 -8.03 -17.33
N ALA A 232 13.91 -8.72 -18.44
CA ALA A 232 14.31 -8.10 -19.70
C ALA A 232 13.25 -7.17 -20.32
N ARG A 233 12.01 -7.16 -19.78
CA ARG A 233 10.88 -6.31 -20.22
C ARG A 233 10.59 -5.16 -19.26
N LEU A 234 11.15 -5.19 -18.04
CA LEU A 234 10.99 -4.15 -17.04
C LEU A 234 11.87 -2.94 -17.36
#